data_454f131b4b9b3331e3ffcae7f6948bf6
#
_entry.id   454f131b4b9b3331e3ffcae7f6948bf6
#
_cell.length_a   1.000
_cell.length_b   1.000
_cell.length_c   1.000
_cell.angle_alpha   90.00
_cell.angle_beta   90.00
_cell.angle_gamma   90.00
#
_symmetry.space_group_name_H-M   'P 1'
#
loop_
_entity.id
_entity.type
_entity.pdbx_description
1 polymer ?
#
loop_
_entity_poly.entity_id
_entity_poly.type
_entity_poly.pdbx_seq_one_letter_code
_entity_poly.pdbx_strand_id
1 'polypeptide(L)'
;MKILVTGGGGFLGQALCRGLVARGHEVISFQRSHYPALAALGVGQVQGDLADAHAITHAVAGVDAVLHNAAKAGAWGSYASYYSANVTGTDHVIAACRANGVTRLVYTSTPSVTHRATHPVEGLGADEVPYGENFQAPYAATKAI
;
A
#
# COMPACT_ATOMS: atom_id res chain seq x y z
N MET A 1 -3.84 -10.83 -15.97
CA MET A 1 -4.62 -10.33 -14.82
C MET A 1 -4.66 -8.82 -14.89
N LYS A 2 -5.75 -8.23 -14.44
CA LYS A 2 -5.88 -6.79 -14.21
C LYS A 2 -5.58 -6.49 -12.74
N ILE A 3 -4.56 -5.67 -12.49
CA ILE A 3 -4.02 -5.47 -11.14
C ILE A 3 -4.02 -3.98 -10.79
N LEU A 4 -4.62 -3.65 -9.66
CA LEU A 4 -4.53 -2.31 -9.08
C LEU A 4 -3.32 -2.21 -8.17
N VAL A 5 -2.49 -1.18 -8.36
CA VAL A 5 -1.38 -0.82 -7.47
C VAL A 5 -1.68 0.51 -6.81
N THR A 6 -1.90 0.55 -5.50
CA THR A 6 -2.00 1.84 -4.81
C THR A 6 -0.61 2.42 -4.61
N GLY A 7 -0.47 3.72 -4.81
CA GLY A 7 0.82 4.40 -4.69
C GLY A 7 1.83 4.04 -5.78
N GLY A 8 1.35 3.67 -6.98
CA GLY A 8 2.21 3.30 -8.10
C GLY A 8 3.19 4.39 -8.56
N GLY A 9 2.91 5.66 -8.27
CA GLY A 9 3.82 6.79 -8.56
C GLY A 9 5.03 6.90 -7.63
N GLY A 10 5.03 6.20 -6.48
CA GLY A 10 6.16 6.18 -5.54
C GLY A 10 7.33 5.32 -6.01
N PHE A 11 8.44 5.34 -5.26
CA PHE A 11 9.66 4.61 -5.62
C PHE A 11 9.41 3.10 -5.83
N LEU A 12 8.88 2.42 -4.81
CA LEU A 12 8.56 0.99 -4.90
C LEU A 12 7.40 0.76 -5.88
N GLY A 13 6.39 1.64 -5.88
CA GLY A 13 5.23 1.53 -6.76
C GLY A 13 5.59 1.52 -8.24
N GLN A 14 6.49 2.37 -8.68
CA GLN A 14 6.97 2.37 -10.08
C GLN A 14 7.70 1.07 -10.45
N ALA A 15 8.51 0.52 -9.52
CA ALA A 15 9.17 -0.76 -9.73
C ALA A 15 8.17 -1.91 -9.84
N LEU A 16 7.15 -1.93 -8.98
CA LEU A 16 6.05 -2.90 -9.02
C LEU A 16 5.28 -2.80 -10.36
N CYS A 17 4.86 -1.59 -10.76
CA CYS A 17 4.15 -1.38 -12.01
C CYS A 17 4.97 -1.87 -13.21
N ARG A 18 6.25 -1.51 -13.28
CA ARG A 18 7.16 -1.97 -14.36
C ARG A 18 7.27 -3.50 -14.39
N GLY A 19 7.47 -4.12 -13.23
CA GLY A 19 7.60 -5.57 -13.13
C GLY A 19 6.32 -6.32 -13.51
N LEU A 20 5.14 -5.77 -13.20
CA LEU A 20 3.85 -6.36 -13.56
C LEU A 20 3.56 -6.21 -15.07
N VAL A 21 3.80 -5.04 -15.64
CA VAL A 21 3.64 -4.81 -17.09
C VAL A 21 4.57 -5.73 -17.87
N ALA A 22 5.84 -5.87 -17.46
CA ALA A 22 6.80 -6.76 -18.11
C ALA A 22 6.37 -8.25 -18.06
N ARG A 23 5.51 -8.63 -17.13
CA ARG A 23 4.90 -9.97 -17.03
C ARG A 23 3.57 -10.11 -17.78
N GLY A 24 3.19 -9.10 -18.55
CA GLY A 24 1.98 -9.12 -19.37
C GLY A 24 0.67 -8.88 -18.58
N HIS A 25 0.74 -8.25 -17.41
CA HIS A 25 -0.45 -7.85 -16.67
C HIS A 25 -0.96 -6.48 -17.14
N GLU A 26 -2.28 -6.30 -17.14
CA GLU A 26 -2.90 -4.98 -17.20
C GLU A 26 -2.76 -4.32 -15.83
N VAL A 27 -2.15 -3.15 -15.79
CA VAL A 27 -1.86 -2.46 -14.51
C VAL A 27 -2.57 -1.14 -14.45
N ILE A 28 -3.27 -0.90 -13.35
CA ILE A 28 -3.86 0.38 -12.98
C ILE A 28 -3.18 0.86 -11.71
N SER A 29 -2.84 2.14 -11.66
CA SER A 29 -2.27 2.77 -10.47
C SER A 29 -3.26 3.76 -9.87
N PHE A 30 -3.49 3.67 -8.56
CA PHE A 30 -4.31 4.60 -7.78
C PHE A 30 -3.43 5.47 -6.89
N GLN A 31 -3.46 6.77 -7.10
CA GLN A 31 -2.66 7.75 -6.36
C GLN A 31 -3.20 9.17 -6.52
N ARG A 32 -2.70 10.11 -5.68
CA ARG A 32 -3.18 11.50 -5.66
C ARG A 32 -2.77 12.35 -6.87
N SER A 33 -1.67 12.00 -7.54
CA SER A 33 -1.11 12.79 -8.64
C SER A 33 -0.90 11.94 -9.88
N HIS A 34 -0.90 12.56 -11.05
CA HIS A 34 -0.54 11.91 -12.31
C HIS A 34 0.98 11.82 -12.47
N TYR A 35 1.46 10.68 -12.96
CA TYR A 35 2.89 10.39 -13.16
C TYR A 35 3.15 10.03 -14.62
N PRO A 36 3.84 10.90 -15.41
CA PRO A 36 4.16 10.63 -16.81
C PRO A 36 4.94 9.32 -17.03
N ALA A 37 5.80 8.96 -16.06
CA ALA A 37 6.56 7.71 -16.13
C ALA A 37 5.67 6.45 -16.11
N LEU A 38 4.53 6.48 -15.43
CA LEU A 38 3.56 5.37 -15.46
C LEU A 38 2.80 5.33 -16.78
N ALA A 39 2.45 6.48 -17.35
CA ALA A 39 1.82 6.57 -18.65
C ALA A 39 2.73 6.00 -19.75
N ALA A 40 4.02 6.32 -19.71
CA ALA A 40 5.02 5.77 -20.65
C ALA A 40 5.17 4.24 -20.57
N LEU A 41 4.82 3.63 -19.44
CA LEU A 41 4.78 2.16 -19.25
C LEU A 41 3.45 1.54 -19.69
N GLY A 42 2.48 2.32 -20.15
CA GLY A 42 1.14 1.83 -20.47
C GLY A 42 0.27 1.53 -19.22
N VAL A 43 0.64 2.04 -18.05
CA VAL A 43 -0.11 1.88 -16.81
C VAL A 43 -1.28 2.85 -16.79
N GLY A 44 -2.50 2.33 -16.63
CA GLY A 44 -3.69 3.15 -16.38
C GLY A 44 -3.55 3.90 -15.05
N GLN A 45 -4.07 5.13 -14.98
CA GLN A 45 -3.96 5.93 -13.75
C GLN A 45 -5.33 6.44 -13.31
N VAL A 46 -5.67 6.18 -12.05
CA VAL A 46 -6.84 6.71 -11.36
C VAL A 46 -6.36 7.63 -10.25
N GLN A 47 -6.75 8.90 -10.33
CA GLN A 47 -6.42 9.88 -9.29
C GLN A 47 -7.45 9.83 -8.17
N GLY A 48 -6.97 9.75 -6.92
CA GLY A 48 -7.82 9.76 -5.74
C GLY A 48 -6.99 9.69 -4.46
N ASP A 49 -7.65 9.94 -3.35
CA ASP A 49 -7.09 9.79 -2.02
C ASP A 49 -7.65 8.51 -1.37
N LEU A 50 -6.83 7.75 -0.66
CA LEU A 50 -7.29 6.57 0.09
C LEU A 50 -8.26 6.93 1.23
N ALA A 51 -8.27 8.18 1.68
CA ALA A 51 -9.27 8.67 2.61
C ALA A 51 -10.68 8.74 2.00
N ASP A 52 -10.80 8.73 0.67
CA ASP A 52 -12.08 8.66 -0.06
C ASP A 52 -12.44 7.20 -0.38
N ALA A 53 -13.33 6.63 0.43
CA ALA A 53 -13.81 5.26 0.27
C ALA A 53 -14.51 5.02 -1.08
N HIS A 54 -15.22 6.01 -1.64
CA HIS A 54 -15.89 5.88 -2.92
C HIS A 54 -14.89 5.82 -4.07
N ALA A 55 -13.86 6.68 -4.04
CA ALA A 55 -12.83 6.70 -5.08
C ALA A 55 -12.08 5.37 -5.16
N ILE A 56 -11.67 4.81 -4.02
CA ILE A 56 -10.96 3.52 -4.02
C ILE A 56 -11.89 2.35 -4.38
N THR A 57 -13.14 2.36 -3.95
CA THR A 57 -14.12 1.33 -4.32
C THR A 57 -14.34 1.28 -5.82
N HIS A 58 -14.45 2.45 -6.46
CA HIS A 58 -14.56 2.55 -7.91
C HIS A 58 -13.28 2.07 -8.63
N ALA A 59 -12.10 2.41 -8.09
CA ALA A 59 -10.83 2.00 -8.69
C ALA A 59 -10.59 0.48 -8.62
N VAL A 60 -11.13 -0.19 -7.60
CA VAL A 60 -11.01 -1.66 -7.41
C VAL A 60 -12.01 -2.43 -8.29
N ALA A 61 -13.00 -1.76 -8.88
CA ALA A 61 -14.01 -2.45 -9.70
C ALA A 61 -13.39 -3.15 -10.92
N GLY A 62 -13.66 -4.44 -11.05
CA GLY A 62 -13.24 -5.26 -12.18
C GLY A 62 -11.75 -5.58 -12.22
N VAL A 63 -11.01 -5.46 -11.11
CA VAL A 63 -9.62 -5.94 -11.01
C VAL A 63 -9.57 -7.34 -10.40
N ASP A 64 -8.54 -8.11 -10.76
CA ASP A 64 -8.32 -9.47 -10.26
C ASP A 64 -7.54 -9.50 -8.94
N ALA A 65 -6.73 -8.46 -8.70
CA ALA A 65 -5.89 -8.36 -7.52
C ALA A 65 -5.54 -6.90 -7.19
N VAL A 66 -5.22 -6.65 -5.92
CA VAL A 66 -4.75 -5.35 -5.44
C VAL A 66 -3.39 -5.51 -4.77
N LEU A 67 -2.40 -4.70 -5.18
CA LEU A 67 -1.15 -4.48 -4.47
C LEU A 67 -1.26 -3.15 -3.71
N HIS A 68 -1.49 -3.24 -2.42
CA HIS A 68 -1.60 -2.05 -1.56
C HIS A 68 -0.23 -1.62 -1.05
N ASN A 69 0.38 -0.69 -1.80
CA ASN A 69 1.72 -0.16 -1.54
C ASN A 69 1.70 1.28 -1.02
N ALA A 70 0.60 1.99 -1.17
CA ALA A 70 0.49 3.37 -0.69
C ALA A 70 0.56 3.42 0.83
N ALA A 71 1.38 4.32 1.34
CA ALA A 71 1.46 4.65 2.75
C ALA A 71 2.02 6.06 2.93
N LYS A 72 1.67 6.71 4.04
CA LYS A 72 2.44 7.85 4.53
C LYS A 72 3.64 7.31 5.29
N ALA A 73 4.84 7.49 4.73
CA ALA A 73 6.11 7.14 5.33
C ALA A 73 6.85 8.41 5.80
N GLY A 74 7.99 8.22 6.48
CA GLY A 74 8.85 9.30 6.97
C GLY A 74 8.73 9.52 8.46
N ALA A 75 9.48 10.51 8.98
CA ALA A 75 9.60 10.78 10.41
C ALA A 75 8.69 11.91 10.90
N TRP A 76 8.14 12.73 10.00
CA TRP A 76 7.46 13.99 10.35
C TRP A 76 5.98 13.98 9.98
N GLY A 77 5.17 14.45 10.90
CA GLY A 77 3.74 14.61 10.74
C GLY A 77 2.97 14.25 12.01
N SER A 78 1.71 14.70 12.09
CA SER A 78 0.84 14.33 13.19
C SER A 78 0.44 12.85 13.13
N TYR A 79 0.22 12.20 14.27
CA TYR A 79 -0.29 10.84 14.33
C TYR A 79 -1.57 10.67 13.50
N ALA A 80 -2.48 11.63 13.59
CA ALA A 80 -3.73 11.61 12.82
C ALA A 80 -3.49 11.53 11.30
N SER A 81 -2.45 12.19 10.77
CA SER A 81 -2.13 12.15 9.35
C SER A 81 -1.57 10.80 8.90
N TYR A 82 -0.86 10.09 9.77
CA TYR A 82 -0.43 8.71 9.52
C TYR A 82 -1.60 7.74 9.65
N TYR A 83 -2.42 7.91 10.66
CA TYR A 83 -3.60 7.07 10.90
C TYR A 83 -4.57 7.13 9.71
N SER A 84 -4.91 8.33 9.25
CA SER A 84 -5.78 8.51 8.08
C SER A 84 -5.25 7.80 6.83
N ALA A 85 -3.95 7.93 6.53
CA ALA A 85 -3.38 7.33 5.33
C ALA A 85 -3.13 5.82 5.47
N ASN A 86 -2.60 5.37 6.61
CA ASN A 86 -2.09 4.01 6.76
C ASN A 86 -3.12 3.05 7.37
N VAL A 87 -4.03 3.53 8.20
CA VAL A 87 -5.09 2.72 8.83
C VAL A 87 -6.39 2.89 8.07
N THR A 88 -6.99 4.08 8.13
CA THR A 88 -8.27 4.33 7.46
C THR A 88 -8.20 4.04 5.96
N GLY A 89 -7.11 4.47 5.29
CA GLY A 89 -6.90 4.17 3.87
C GLY A 89 -6.79 2.68 3.58
N THR A 90 -6.13 1.91 4.45
CA THR A 90 -6.03 0.44 4.32
C THR A 90 -7.39 -0.23 4.54
N ASP A 91 -8.16 0.23 5.54
CA ASP A 91 -9.53 -0.26 5.77
C ASP A 91 -10.43 -0.04 4.56
N HIS A 92 -10.33 1.13 3.92
CA HIS A 92 -11.07 1.42 2.69
C HIS A 92 -10.65 0.48 1.54
N VAL A 93 -9.36 0.17 1.38
CA VAL A 93 -8.88 -0.79 0.37
C VAL A 93 -9.44 -2.19 0.65
N ILE A 94 -9.41 -2.65 1.90
CA ILE A 94 -9.97 -3.95 2.29
C ILE A 94 -11.47 -4.00 2.03
N ALA A 95 -12.20 -2.96 2.43
CA ALA A 95 -13.63 -2.85 2.19
C ALA A 95 -13.97 -2.83 0.70
N ALA A 96 -13.20 -2.10 -0.11
CA ALA A 96 -13.35 -2.04 -1.56
C ALA A 96 -13.10 -3.42 -2.22
N CYS A 97 -12.07 -4.15 -1.79
CA CYS A 97 -11.82 -5.51 -2.25
C CYS A 97 -13.01 -6.43 -1.94
N ARG A 98 -13.53 -6.40 -0.71
CA ARG A 98 -14.69 -7.21 -0.30
C ARG A 98 -15.94 -6.86 -1.11
N ALA A 99 -16.22 -5.57 -1.29
CA ALA A 99 -17.39 -5.11 -2.05
C ALA A 99 -17.36 -5.51 -3.53
N ASN A 100 -16.15 -5.64 -4.11
CA ASN A 100 -15.95 -6.01 -5.52
C ASN A 100 -15.59 -7.49 -5.72
N GLY A 101 -15.60 -8.32 -4.66
CA GLY A 101 -15.27 -9.75 -4.76
C GLY A 101 -13.79 -10.03 -5.06
N VAL A 102 -12.90 -9.08 -4.83
CA VAL A 102 -11.45 -9.25 -5.03
C VAL A 102 -10.85 -9.99 -3.83
N THR A 103 -10.35 -11.20 -4.07
CA THR A 103 -9.82 -12.09 -3.03
C THR A 103 -8.30 -12.08 -2.90
N ARG A 104 -7.60 -11.37 -3.81
CA ARG A 104 -6.14 -11.28 -3.82
C ARG A 104 -5.68 -9.88 -3.45
N LEU A 105 -5.27 -9.72 -2.20
CA LEU A 105 -4.70 -8.48 -1.68
C LEU A 105 -3.29 -8.74 -1.16
N VAL A 106 -2.32 -8.01 -1.69
CA VAL A 106 -0.94 -7.98 -1.17
C VAL A 106 -0.69 -6.62 -0.53
N TYR A 107 -0.31 -6.63 0.73
CA TYR A 107 -0.04 -5.43 1.51
C TYR A 107 1.46 -5.24 1.73
N THR A 108 1.98 -4.07 1.40
CA THR A 108 3.38 -3.73 1.68
C THR A 108 3.51 -3.29 3.14
N SER A 109 4.06 -4.15 3.98
CA SER A 109 4.39 -3.86 5.37
C SER A 109 5.77 -3.19 5.48
N THR A 110 6.36 -3.21 6.66
CA THR A 110 7.67 -2.60 6.95
C THR A 110 8.36 -3.36 8.07
N PRO A 111 9.70 -3.53 8.05
CA PRO A 111 10.45 -4.07 9.20
C PRO A 111 10.25 -3.27 10.49
N SER A 112 9.85 -2.00 10.40
CA SER A 112 9.59 -1.18 11.58
C SER A 112 8.51 -1.74 12.51
N VAL A 113 7.62 -2.61 12.02
CA VAL A 113 6.58 -3.25 12.85
C VAL A 113 7.12 -4.35 13.76
N THR A 114 8.33 -4.84 13.48
CA THR A 114 8.99 -5.87 14.29
C THR A 114 10.09 -5.29 15.20
N HIS A 115 10.33 -3.98 15.10
CA HIS A 115 11.39 -3.34 15.85
C HIS A 115 11.06 -3.25 17.33
N ARG A 116 11.94 -3.83 18.16
CA ARG A 116 11.94 -3.68 19.61
C ARG A 116 13.16 -2.87 20.00
N ALA A 117 12.97 -1.76 20.70
CA ALA A 117 14.04 -0.86 21.07
C ALA A 117 15.17 -1.50 21.92
N THR A 118 14.90 -2.67 22.50
CA THR A 118 15.77 -3.33 23.47
C THR A 118 16.57 -4.52 22.94
N HIS A 119 16.19 -5.05 21.76
CA HIS A 119 16.83 -6.26 21.21
C HIS A 119 16.99 -6.15 19.69
N PRO A 120 18.15 -6.51 19.15
CA PRO A 120 18.31 -6.64 17.70
C PRO A 120 17.47 -7.81 17.18
N VAL A 121 17.01 -7.68 15.95
CA VAL A 121 16.36 -8.78 15.21
C VAL A 121 17.38 -9.27 14.20
N GLU A 122 17.99 -10.41 14.46
CA GLU A 122 19.02 -11.00 13.61
C GLU A 122 18.70 -12.46 13.29
N GLY A 123 18.76 -12.82 11.99
CA GLY A 123 18.67 -14.21 11.54
C GLY A 123 17.29 -14.87 11.67
N LEU A 124 16.25 -14.13 12.02
CA LEU A 124 14.89 -14.67 12.15
C LEU A 124 14.12 -14.55 10.82
N GLY A 125 13.36 -15.60 10.52
CA GLY A 125 12.39 -15.59 9.41
C GLY A 125 11.15 -14.73 9.70
N ALA A 126 10.37 -14.43 8.68
CA ALA A 126 9.16 -13.61 8.81
C ALA A 126 8.13 -14.20 9.79
N ASP A 127 8.08 -15.52 9.89
CA ASP A 127 7.14 -16.24 10.78
C ASP A 127 7.64 -16.33 12.24
N GLU A 128 8.91 -15.99 12.47
CA GLU A 128 9.56 -16.09 13.78
C GLU A 128 9.68 -14.75 14.48
N VAL A 129 9.66 -13.65 13.69
CA VAL A 129 9.81 -12.29 14.25
C VAL A 129 8.50 -11.81 14.83
N PRO A 130 8.41 -11.59 16.15
CA PRO A 130 7.21 -11.05 16.75
C PRO A 130 7.02 -9.57 16.38
N TYR A 131 5.77 -9.13 16.32
CA TYR A 131 5.49 -7.70 16.23
C TYR A 131 6.03 -6.97 17.45
N GLY A 132 6.51 -5.74 17.22
CA GLY A 132 6.93 -4.83 18.27
C GLY A 132 5.75 -4.31 19.08
N GLU A 133 6.07 -3.72 20.22
CA GLU A 133 5.12 -3.06 21.13
C GLU A 133 5.62 -1.65 21.45
N ASN A 134 4.73 -0.77 21.86
CA ASN A 134 5.07 0.60 22.32
C ASN A 134 5.86 1.41 21.28
N PHE A 135 5.38 1.41 20.04
CA PHE A 135 6.01 2.15 18.94
C PHE A 135 6.10 3.65 19.24
N GLN A 136 7.31 4.21 19.18
CA GLN A 136 7.57 5.64 19.36
C GLN A 136 7.24 6.44 18.08
N ALA A 137 7.38 5.83 16.92
CA ALA A 137 7.16 6.49 15.63
C ALA A 137 5.74 6.22 15.11
N PRO A 138 4.99 7.26 14.71
CA PRO A 138 3.65 7.12 14.14
C PRO A 138 3.60 6.17 12.93
N TYR A 139 4.65 6.14 12.12
CA TYR A 139 4.72 5.24 10.96
C TYR A 139 4.67 3.78 11.39
N ALA A 140 5.55 3.36 12.29
CA ALA A 140 5.57 1.97 12.77
C ALA A 140 4.25 1.60 13.46
N ALA A 141 3.76 2.47 14.36
CA ALA A 141 2.50 2.26 15.06
C ALA A 141 1.31 2.05 14.11
N THR A 142 1.19 2.88 13.07
CA THR A 142 0.07 2.81 12.11
C THR A 142 0.22 1.72 11.06
N LYS A 143 1.42 1.18 10.85
CA LYS A 143 1.64 0.03 9.97
C LYS A 143 1.46 -1.31 10.69
N ALA A 144 1.45 -1.30 12.02
CA ALA A 144 1.25 -2.49 12.86
C ALA A 144 -0.23 -2.77 13.22
N ILE A 145 -1.13 -1.78 13.00
CA ILE A 145 -2.57 -1.92 13.17
C ILE A 145 -3.16 -2.69 11.98
#